data_0d0a385daa332c4673eb202ffc5e591e
#
_entry.id   0d0a385daa332c4673eb202ffc5e591e
#
_cell.length_a   1.000
_cell.length_b   1.000
_cell.length_c   1.000
_cell.angle_alpha   90.00
_cell.angle_beta   90.00
_cell.angle_gamma   90.00
#
_symmetry.space_group_name_H-M   'P 1'
#
loop_
_entity.id
_entity.type
_entity.pdbx_description
1 polymer ?
#
loop_
_entity_poly.entity_id
_entity_poly.type
_entity_poly.pdbx_seq_one_letter_code
_entity_poly.pdbx_strand_id
1 'polypeptide(L)'
;LSTPGTTLIVGENGAGKSTILDALTFALFGKTFRNINKPQLLNTITRKELVVELEFSVQSNHYKIVRGIKPTVFEVYCNDNLVNQSAEMKDYQEVLEKNVLKINYKSFCQVVVLGSASFVPFMQLPASQRRAIIEDLLDLQVFTTMNTLLKEKVQDNTSLIQDNENDRKIVEAKIKMVREHLKEVQSKNEQFIQEKKIALADVEKKIEEARLTKSELSDAIKSKSDYLTNLGSVKNKVEKLKTLRAQMEIKTASLSKEIDFFNNHDNCPTCKQEISSEFSCEIVEKRENEIKEVESGLSQLANKYEETNAELGKILEIDKECDDLRTKASHETLKIQMFNDQVRTISKELDEAKKTSKENSDLKVVDLEKDLTNLSNHYNILQEDKRVLNAASLLLKDGGIKTRIVNQYIPVINKLINKYLSEFDLFVEFNLDEQFNEVIKSRYRDEFSYASFSEGEKQKIDLAILFTWRAVAKLRNSLSTNLLILDEVFDSSLDGNSAEDLLKILQNISRDSNVFVISHRDTLHDKFENVIKFVKTKSFSRIAE
;
A
#
# COMPACT_ATOMS: atom_id res chain seq x y z
N LEU A 1 30.20 3.75 -19.86
CA LEU A 1 28.87 3.52 -19.24
C LEU A 1 28.59 4.44 -18.05
N SER A 2 29.54 5.26 -17.64
CA SER A 2 29.46 6.10 -16.43
C SER A 2 28.86 7.49 -16.64
N THR A 3 28.77 7.96 -17.88
CA THR A 3 28.22 9.29 -18.21
C THR A 3 26.77 9.17 -18.70
N PRO A 4 25.87 10.06 -18.27
CA PRO A 4 24.52 10.13 -18.82
C PRO A 4 24.56 10.28 -20.34
N GLY A 5 23.61 9.66 -21.04
CA GLY A 5 23.55 9.70 -22.50
C GLY A 5 22.76 8.54 -23.07
N THR A 6 22.62 8.54 -24.39
CA THR A 6 21.95 7.46 -25.13
C THR A 6 22.99 6.58 -25.83
N THR A 7 22.89 5.28 -25.60
CA THR A 7 23.78 4.28 -26.21
C THR A 7 22.96 3.23 -26.96
N LEU A 8 23.24 3.06 -28.23
CA LEU A 8 22.65 2.01 -29.06
C LEU A 8 23.59 0.78 -29.07
N ILE A 9 23.01 -0.38 -28.76
CA ILE A 9 23.69 -1.68 -28.84
C ILE A 9 23.16 -2.42 -30.06
N VAL A 10 24.02 -2.62 -31.05
CA VAL A 10 23.68 -3.29 -32.30
C VAL A 10 24.51 -4.56 -32.54
N GLY A 11 24.03 -5.39 -33.42
CA GLY A 11 24.73 -6.61 -33.85
C GLY A 11 23.75 -7.62 -34.41
N GLU A 12 24.26 -8.63 -35.10
CA GLU A 12 23.45 -9.70 -35.67
C GLU A 12 22.69 -10.50 -34.59
N ASN A 13 21.64 -11.22 -34.99
CA ASN A 13 20.94 -12.12 -34.11
C ASN A 13 21.89 -13.22 -33.59
N GLY A 14 21.89 -13.41 -32.26
CA GLY A 14 22.80 -14.32 -31.59
C GLY A 14 24.23 -13.77 -31.37
N ALA A 15 24.51 -12.49 -31.66
CA ALA A 15 25.79 -11.83 -31.36
C ALA A 15 25.99 -11.57 -29.84
N GLY A 16 25.00 -11.79 -29.01
CA GLY A 16 25.11 -11.66 -27.55
C GLY A 16 24.61 -10.32 -26.98
N LYS A 17 23.86 -9.53 -27.72
CA LYS A 17 23.34 -8.23 -27.29
C LYS A 17 22.58 -8.34 -25.96
N SER A 18 21.53 -9.16 -25.90
CA SER A 18 20.71 -9.33 -24.70
C SER A 18 21.41 -10.11 -23.58
N THR A 19 22.61 -10.67 -23.83
CA THR A 19 23.43 -11.31 -22.78
C THR A 19 23.92 -10.30 -21.74
N ILE A 20 24.02 -9.02 -22.11
CA ILE A 20 24.34 -7.94 -21.15
C ILE A 20 23.27 -7.85 -20.07
N LEU A 21 22.00 -7.98 -20.43
CA LEU A 21 20.88 -7.98 -19.47
C LEU A 21 20.96 -9.16 -18.51
N ASP A 22 21.25 -10.35 -19.05
CA ASP A 22 21.42 -11.54 -18.21
C ASP A 22 22.63 -11.38 -17.28
N ALA A 23 23.74 -10.82 -17.77
CA ALA A 23 24.92 -10.58 -16.96
C ALA A 23 24.63 -9.57 -15.84
N LEU A 24 23.97 -8.45 -16.15
CA LEU A 24 23.59 -7.44 -15.18
C LEU A 24 22.68 -8.01 -14.09
N THR A 25 21.61 -8.67 -14.49
CA THR A 25 20.64 -9.23 -13.53
C THR A 25 21.23 -10.43 -12.77
N PHE A 26 22.12 -11.20 -13.39
CA PHE A 26 22.85 -12.26 -12.70
C PHE A 26 23.82 -11.69 -11.67
N ALA A 27 24.57 -10.65 -11.98
CA ALA A 27 25.45 -10.00 -11.01
C ALA A 27 24.66 -9.46 -9.80
N LEU A 28 23.61 -8.70 -10.04
CA LEU A 28 22.82 -8.05 -8.98
C LEU A 28 21.98 -9.04 -8.16
N PHE A 29 21.29 -9.97 -8.84
CA PHE A 29 20.22 -10.78 -8.20
C PHE A 29 20.48 -12.29 -8.25
N GLY A 30 21.56 -12.75 -8.88
CA GLY A 30 21.83 -14.19 -9.06
C GLY A 30 20.84 -14.90 -9.98
N LYS A 31 20.04 -14.15 -10.73
CA LYS A 31 19.02 -14.60 -11.68
C LYS A 31 19.24 -13.94 -13.03
N THR A 32 18.95 -14.62 -14.12
CA THR A 32 19.00 -14.05 -15.45
C THR A 32 17.69 -13.39 -15.84
N PHE A 33 17.74 -12.36 -16.67
CA PHE A 33 16.55 -11.69 -17.17
C PHE A 33 15.66 -12.64 -18.00
N ARG A 34 16.27 -13.44 -18.85
CA ARG A 34 15.57 -14.41 -19.73
C ARG A 34 15.22 -15.73 -19.05
N ASN A 35 15.30 -15.83 -17.72
CA ASN A 35 14.99 -17.06 -16.95
C ASN A 35 15.81 -18.30 -17.39
N ILE A 36 17.04 -18.09 -17.86
CA ILE A 36 17.94 -19.15 -18.27
C ILE A 36 18.49 -19.87 -17.02
N ASN A 37 18.46 -21.19 -17.03
CA ASN A 37 19.00 -21.99 -15.93
C ASN A 37 20.53 -21.79 -15.79
N LYS A 38 21.04 -21.71 -14.56
CA LYS A 38 22.46 -21.46 -14.26
C LYS A 38 23.44 -22.35 -15.07
N PRO A 39 23.21 -23.66 -15.25
CA PRO A 39 24.11 -24.48 -16.07
C PRO A 39 24.19 -24.07 -17.54
N GLN A 40 23.14 -23.47 -18.07
CA GLN A 40 23.07 -23.03 -19.47
C GLN A 40 23.75 -21.67 -19.70
N LEU A 41 24.12 -20.97 -18.62
CA LEU A 41 24.87 -19.72 -18.71
C LEU A 41 26.34 -19.96 -19.05
N LEU A 42 26.85 -21.15 -18.75
CA LEU A 42 28.21 -21.52 -19.08
C LEU A 42 28.39 -21.60 -20.60
N ASN A 43 29.47 -21.03 -21.11
CA ASN A 43 29.80 -21.15 -22.52
C ASN A 43 29.90 -22.62 -22.92
N THR A 44 29.20 -23.00 -23.98
CA THR A 44 29.07 -24.42 -24.42
C THR A 44 30.40 -25.03 -24.88
N ILE A 45 31.35 -24.18 -25.28
CA ILE A 45 32.69 -24.59 -25.75
C ILE A 45 33.62 -24.77 -24.56
N THR A 46 33.79 -23.74 -23.74
CA THR A 46 34.72 -23.77 -22.62
C THR A 46 34.19 -24.54 -21.42
N ARG A 47 32.88 -24.52 -21.18
CA ARG A 47 32.19 -25.13 -20.04
C ARG A 47 32.74 -24.78 -18.66
N LYS A 48 33.53 -23.70 -18.60
CA LYS A 48 34.25 -23.23 -17.40
C LYS A 48 34.16 -21.71 -17.29
N GLU A 49 34.41 -21.20 -16.09
CA GLU A 49 34.74 -19.81 -15.80
C GLU A 49 33.74 -18.78 -16.34
N LEU A 50 32.52 -18.88 -15.87
CA LEU A 50 31.62 -17.75 -16.02
C LEU A 50 31.83 -16.82 -14.81
N VAL A 51 32.30 -15.60 -15.06
CA VAL A 51 32.44 -14.55 -14.07
C VAL A 51 31.84 -13.28 -14.64
N VAL A 52 31.05 -12.60 -13.82
CA VAL A 52 30.51 -11.28 -14.11
C VAL A 52 30.98 -10.33 -13.02
N GLU A 53 31.62 -9.26 -13.42
CA GLU A 53 31.98 -8.15 -12.54
C GLU A 53 31.10 -6.95 -12.87
N LEU A 54 30.56 -6.31 -11.84
CA LEU A 54 29.74 -5.13 -11.98
C LEU A 54 30.14 -4.10 -10.95
N GLU A 55 30.44 -2.90 -11.42
CA GLU A 55 30.78 -1.75 -10.59
C GLU A 55 29.69 -0.69 -10.70
N PHE A 56 29.28 -0.15 -9.56
CA PHE A 56 28.27 0.92 -9.48
C PHE A 56 28.44 1.71 -8.19
N SER A 57 27.87 2.90 -8.16
CA SER A 57 27.88 3.73 -6.96
C SER A 57 26.47 3.91 -6.41
N VAL A 58 26.33 3.88 -5.09
CA VAL A 58 25.11 4.21 -4.38
C VAL A 58 25.45 5.31 -3.37
N GLN A 59 24.87 6.48 -3.56
CA GLN A 59 25.24 7.68 -2.80
C GLN A 59 26.75 7.98 -2.89
N SER A 60 27.47 7.94 -1.77
CA SER A 60 28.90 8.17 -1.69
C SER A 60 29.75 6.90 -1.76
N ASN A 61 29.13 5.73 -1.78
CA ASN A 61 29.84 4.45 -1.74
C ASN A 61 29.97 3.84 -3.14
N HIS A 62 31.15 3.32 -3.42
CA HIS A 62 31.44 2.56 -4.64
C HIS A 62 31.34 1.07 -4.33
N TYR A 63 30.55 0.36 -5.11
CA TYR A 63 30.34 -1.08 -4.95
C TYR A 63 30.87 -1.82 -6.17
N LYS A 64 31.55 -2.95 -5.92
CA LYS A 64 31.93 -3.92 -6.93
C LYS A 64 31.35 -5.27 -6.55
N ILE A 65 30.59 -5.88 -7.45
CA ILE A 65 30.05 -7.24 -7.29
C ILE A 65 30.79 -8.16 -8.25
N VAL A 66 31.32 -9.26 -7.72
CA VAL A 66 31.90 -10.35 -8.51
C VAL A 66 31.04 -11.59 -8.30
N ARG A 67 30.46 -12.09 -9.39
CA ARG A 67 29.62 -13.30 -9.33
C ARG A 67 30.00 -14.27 -10.42
N GLY A 68 30.19 -15.54 -10.03
CA GLY A 68 30.66 -16.57 -10.95
C GLY A 68 30.00 -17.93 -10.78
N ILE A 69 30.16 -18.75 -11.83
CA ILE A 69 29.81 -20.16 -11.87
C ILE A 69 31.03 -20.95 -12.36
N LYS A 70 31.48 -21.91 -11.57
CA LYS A 70 32.69 -22.72 -11.82
C LYS A 70 33.99 -21.88 -12.02
N PRO A 71 34.51 -21.29 -10.92
CA PRO A 71 34.09 -21.50 -9.51
C PRO A 71 32.83 -20.72 -9.14
N THR A 72 32.09 -21.20 -8.14
CA THR A 72 31.00 -20.46 -7.57
C THR A 72 31.58 -19.35 -6.69
N VAL A 73 31.43 -18.12 -7.16
CA VAL A 73 31.89 -16.91 -6.47
C VAL A 73 30.72 -15.96 -6.29
N PHE A 74 30.63 -15.35 -5.14
CA PHE A 74 29.74 -14.22 -4.89
C PHE A 74 30.41 -13.31 -3.86
N GLU A 75 31.01 -12.25 -4.32
CA GLU A 75 31.72 -11.28 -3.51
C GLU A 75 31.15 -9.89 -3.77
N VAL A 76 31.04 -9.11 -2.71
CA VAL A 76 30.64 -7.70 -2.79
C VAL A 76 31.66 -6.86 -2.06
N TYR A 77 32.21 -5.91 -2.76
CA TYR A 77 33.16 -4.94 -2.23
C TYR A 77 32.43 -3.59 -2.07
N CYS A 78 32.75 -2.90 -0.99
CA CYS A 78 32.32 -1.53 -0.74
C CYS A 78 33.59 -0.67 -0.51
N ASN A 79 33.82 0.30 -1.38
CA ASN A 79 35.02 1.14 -1.37
C ASN A 79 36.30 0.28 -1.28
N ASP A 80 36.40 -0.69 -2.17
CA ASP A 80 37.51 -1.68 -2.31
C ASP A 80 37.66 -2.65 -1.13
N ASN A 81 36.85 -2.57 -0.10
CA ASN A 81 36.84 -3.50 1.03
C ASN A 81 35.82 -4.59 0.81
N LEU A 82 36.23 -5.85 0.94
CA LEU A 82 35.30 -6.98 0.92
C LEU A 82 34.31 -6.87 2.09
N VAL A 83 33.04 -6.83 1.79
CA VAL A 83 32.00 -6.82 2.82
C VAL A 83 31.96 -8.19 3.50
N ASN A 84 31.99 -8.23 4.83
CA ASN A 84 32.08 -9.47 5.59
C ASN A 84 30.89 -10.41 5.33
N GLN A 85 31.19 -11.61 4.84
CA GLN A 85 30.23 -12.62 4.43
C GLN A 85 30.14 -13.71 5.51
N SER A 86 29.69 -13.35 6.70
CA SER A 86 29.51 -14.31 7.81
C SER A 86 28.26 -15.19 7.69
N ALA A 87 27.39 -14.95 6.71
CA ALA A 87 26.15 -15.64 6.49
C ALA A 87 26.17 -16.52 5.23
N GLU A 88 25.19 -17.40 5.09
CA GLU A 88 25.00 -18.17 3.83
C GLU A 88 24.78 -17.23 2.64
N MET A 89 25.17 -17.68 1.41
CA MET A 89 25.03 -16.88 0.19
C MET A 89 23.61 -16.33 -0.03
N LYS A 90 22.59 -17.03 0.47
CA LYS A 90 21.20 -16.61 0.34
C LYS A 90 20.87 -15.41 1.22
N ASP A 91 21.33 -15.42 2.45
CA ASP A 91 21.15 -14.32 3.41
C ASP A 91 21.89 -13.08 2.94
N TYR A 92 23.08 -13.28 2.36
CA TYR A 92 23.85 -12.19 1.82
C TYR A 92 23.23 -11.54 0.58
N GLN A 93 22.56 -12.33 -0.28
CA GLN A 93 21.75 -11.80 -1.39
C GLN A 93 20.62 -10.92 -0.88
N GLU A 94 19.97 -11.34 0.20
CA GLU A 94 18.86 -10.57 0.80
C GLU A 94 19.37 -9.25 1.40
N VAL A 95 20.53 -9.26 2.04
CA VAL A 95 21.20 -8.05 2.54
C VAL A 95 21.57 -7.10 1.39
N LEU A 96 22.11 -7.63 0.28
CA LEU A 96 22.40 -6.84 -0.92
C LEU A 96 21.12 -6.16 -1.47
N GLU A 97 20.05 -6.93 -1.64
CA GLU A 97 18.78 -6.40 -2.18
C GLU A 97 18.14 -5.37 -1.24
N LYS A 98 18.11 -5.63 0.07
CA LYS A 98 17.43 -4.76 1.04
C LYS A 98 18.25 -3.54 1.45
N ASN A 99 19.54 -3.69 1.67
CA ASN A 99 20.35 -2.64 2.29
C ASN A 99 21.13 -1.80 1.26
N VAL A 100 21.62 -2.42 0.18
CA VAL A 100 22.43 -1.75 -0.83
C VAL A 100 21.58 -1.30 -2.01
N LEU A 101 20.91 -2.24 -2.67
CA LEU A 101 20.13 -1.95 -3.88
C LEU A 101 18.78 -1.31 -3.56
N LYS A 102 18.21 -1.66 -2.42
CA LYS A 102 16.85 -1.25 -1.98
C LYS A 102 15.75 -1.59 -3.00
N ILE A 103 16.02 -2.56 -3.86
CA ILE A 103 15.12 -3.04 -4.89
C ILE A 103 15.27 -4.55 -5.04
N ASN A 104 14.16 -5.24 -5.22
CA ASN A 104 14.17 -6.66 -5.56
C ASN A 104 14.22 -6.88 -7.08
N TYR A 105 14.51 -8.11 -7.49
CA TYR A 105 14.62 -8.48 -8.90
C TYR A 105 13.39 -8.10 -9.73
N LYS A 106 12.17 -8.32 -9.23
CA LYS A 106 10.94 -8.05 -9.98
C LYS A 106 10.73 -6.56 -10.21
N SER A 107 10.89 -5.76 -9.17
CA SER A 107 10.76 -4.31 -9.26
C SER A 107 11.86 -3.69 -10.13
N PHE A 108 13.08 -4.21 -10.05
CA PHE A 108 14.16 -3.81 -10.93
C PHE A 108 13.81 -4.03 -12.41
N CYS A 109 13.31 -5.23 -12.75
CA CYS A 109 12.90 -5.53 -14.12
C CYS A 109 11.77 -4.62 -14.62
N GLN A 110 10.88 -4.14 -13.74
CA GLN A 110 9.78 -3.27 -14.13
C GLN A 110 10.15 -1.78 -14.24
N VAL A 111 11.28 -1.36 -13.66
CA VAL A 111 11.71 0.06 -13.64
C VAL A 111 12.88 0.32 -14.55
N VAL A 112 13.76 -0.67 -14.72
CA VAL A 112 15.04 -0.50 -15.43
C VAL A 112 15.02 -1.12 -16.81
N VAL A 113 14.29 -2.21 -16.99
CA VAL A 113 14.36 -3.00 -18.22
C VAL A 113 12.97 -3.11 -18.86
N LEU A 114 12.89 -2.84 -20.14
CA LEU A 114 11.77 -3.25 -20.99
C LEU A 114 12.34 -4.10 -22.14
N GLY A 115 11.86 -5.33 -22.27
CA GLY A 115 12.35 -6.25 -23.30
C GLY A 115 11.25 -7.09 -23.93
N SER A 116 11.46 -7.52 -25.17
CA SER A 116 10.46 -8.27 -25.93
C SER A 116 10.37 -9.74 -25.55
N ALA A 117 11.46 -10.39 -25.18
CA ALA A 117 11.55 -11.86 -25.16
C ALA A 117 11.17 -12.54 -23.83
N SER A 118 11.24 -11.84 -22.69
CA SER A 118 10.97 -12.44 -21.36
C SER A 118 10.31 -11.46 -20.40
N PHE A 119 10.07 -10.25 -20.85
CA PHE A 119 9.42 -9.23 -20.05
C PHE A 119 7.93 -9.53 -19.95
N VAL A 120 7.43 -9.64 -18.73
CA VAL A 120 5.99 -9.70 -18.47
C VAL A 120 5.53 -8.28 -18.16
N PRO A 121 4.72 -7.66 -19.03
CA PRO A 121 4.21 -6.32 -18.81
C PRO A 121 3.51 -6.20 -17.46
N PHE A 122 3.60 -5.04 -16.84
CA PHE A 122 3.00 -4.78 -15.53
C PHE A 122 1.49 -5.15 -15.50
N MET A 123 0.76 -4.86 -16.55
CA MET A 123 -0.66 -5.14 -16.64
C MET A 123 -0.99 -6.63 -16.78
N GLN A 124 -0.05 -7.45 -17.22
CA GLN A 124 -0.20 -8.92 -17.29
C GLN A 124 0.17 -9.61 -15.98
N LEU A 125 0.78 -8.90 -15.04
CA LEU A 125 1.10 -9.45 -13.73
C LEU A 125 -0.18 -9.63 -12.89
N PRO A 126 -0.25 -10.68 -12.03
CA PRO A 126 -1.30 -10.79 -11.03
C PRO A 126 -1.34 -9.55 -10.11
N ALA A 127 -2.54 -9.18 -9.65
CA ALA A 127 -2.74 -7.99 -8.80
C ALA A 127 -1.83 -7.94 -7.56
N SER A 128 -1.56 -9.09 -6.93
CA SER A 128 -0.63 -9.20 -5.80
C SER A 128 0.82 -8.84 -6.17
N GLN A 129 1.27 -9.17 -7.37
CA GLN A 129 2.60 -8.83 -7.85
C GLN A 129 2.68 -7.35 -8.26
N ARG A 130 1.64 -6.82 -8.91
CA ARG A 130 1.51 -5.39 -9.22
C ARG A 130 1.61 -4.55 -7.96
N ARG A 131 0.87 -4.94 -6.92
CA ARG A 131 0.90 -4.30 -5.61
C ARG A 131 2.30 -4.33 -4.97
N ALA A 132 2.96 -5.49 -4.98
CA ALA A 132 4.30 -5.64 -4.41
C ALA A 132 5.32 -4.71 -5.09
N ILE A 133 5.28 -4.59 -6.41
CA ILE A 133 6.16 -3.68 -7.17
C ILE A 133 5.93 -2.23 -6.74
N ILE A 134 4.67 -1.81 -6.60
CA ILE A 134 4.36 -0.43 -6.20
C ILE A 134 4.73 -0.16 -4.74
N GLU A 135 4.51 -1.13 -3.85
CA GLU A 135 4.97 -1.03 -2.47
C GLU A 135 6.51 -0.88 -2.39
N ASP A 136 7.25 -1.59 -3.24
CA ASP A 136 8.71 -1.42 -3.36
C ASP A 136 9.08 -0.02 -3.88
N LEU A 137 8.44 0.43 -4.96
CA LEU A 137 8.70 1.75 -5.55
C LEU A 137 8.41 2.90 -4.59
N LEU A 138 7.42 2.72 -3.71
CA LEU A 138 7.05 3.69 -2.70
C LEU A 138 7.82 3.52 -1.38
N ASP A 139 8.79 2.58 -1.32
CA ASP A 139 9.59 2.25 -0.12
C ASP A 139 8.70 1.90 1.09
N LEU A 140 7.64 1.12 0.84
CA LEU A 140 6.70 0.70 1.88
C LEU A 140 7.09 -0.61 2.57
N GLN A 141 8.24 -1.18 2.24
CA GLN A 141 8.74 -2.42 2.84
C GLN A 141 9.00 -2.28 4.35
N VAL A 142 9.30 -1.05 4.82
CA VAL A 142 9.44 -0.76 6.24
C VAL A 142 8.19 -1.20 7.03
N PHE A 143 6.99 -0.96 6.49
CA PHE A 143 5.74 -1.40 7.14
C PHE A 143 5.58 -2.92 7.13
N THR A 144 6.11 -3.61 6.12
CA THR A 144 6.14 -5.08 6.06
C THR A 144 7.06 -5.63 7.14
N THR A 145 8.25 -5.05 7.29
CA THR A 145 9.19 -5.41 8.35
C THR A 145 8.60 -5.12 9.73
N MET A 146 7.99 -3.93 9.91
CA MET A 146 7.28 -3.59 11.16
C MET A 146 6.17 -4.59 11.47
N ASN A 147 5.39 -5.01 10.47
CA ASN A 147 4.33 -6.00 10.66
C ASN A 147 4.88 -7.38 11.05
N THR A 148 6.05 -7.77 10.53
CA THR A 148 6.73 -9.02 10.92
C THR A 148 7.17 -8.94 12.38
N LEU A 149 7.87 -7.88 12.78
CA LEU A 149 8.27 -7.66 14.17
C LEU A 149 7.08 -7.55 15.12
N LEU A 150 6.00 -6.94 14.65
CA LEU A 150 4.77 -6.84 15.43
C LEU A 150 4.10 -8.20 15.63
N LYS A 151 4.11 -9.08 14.61
CA LYS A 151 3.61 -10.45 14.76
C LYS A 151 4.37 -11.24 15.82
N GLU A 152 5.69 -11.11 15.86
CA GLU A 152 6.52 -11.71 16.92
C GLU A 152 6.10 -11.18 18.29
N LYS A 153 5.98 -9.85 18.45
CA LYS A 153 5.51 -9.25 19.71
C LYS A 153 4.10 -9.68 20.11
N VAL A 154 3.19 -9.84 19.15
CA VAL A 154 1.82 -10.36 19.39
C VAL A 154 1.89 -11.81 19.87
N GLN A 155 2.76 -12.61 19.27
CA GLN A 155 2.96 -14.01 19.67
C GLN A 155 3.54 -14.09 21.08
N ASP A 156 4.59 -13.32 21.39
CA ASP A 156 5.21 -13.25 22.70
C ASP A 156 4.21 -12.81 23.76
N ASN A 157 3.47 -11.75 23.50
CA ASN A 157 2.43 -11.27 24.42
C ASN A 157 1.32 -12.32 24.63
N THR A 158 0.97 -13.06 23.58
CA THR A 158 -0.02 -14.14 23.67
C THR A 158 0.51 -15.29 24.56
N SER A 159 1.80 -15.63 24.43
CA SER A 159 2.45 -16.62 25.30
C SER A 159 2.47 -16.17 26.75
N LEU A 160 2.86 -14.89 27.00
CA LEU A 160 2.85 -14.32 28.36
C LEU A 160 1.47 -14.32 29.00
N ILE A 161 0.42 -14.04 28.21
CA ILE A 161 -0.98 -14.13 28.68
C ILE A 161 -1.30 -15.56 29.08
N GLN A 162 -0.93 -16.54 28.27
CA GLN A 162 -1.17 -17.96 28.53
C GLN A 162 -0.45 -18.42 29.82
N ASP A 163 0.81 -18.02 29.97
CA ASP A 163 1.60 -18.33 31.15
C ASP A 163 0.99 -17.71 32.40
N ASN A 164 0.60 -16.43 32.34
CA ASN A 164 -0.07 -15.75 33.44
C ASN A 164 -1.43 -16.40 33.80
N GLU A 165 -2.22 -16.84 32.79
CA GLU A 165 -3.44 -17.59 33.03
C GLU A 165 -3.18 -18.92 33.73
N ASN A 166 -2.11 -19.61 33.36
CA ASN A 166 -1.71 -20.85 34.02
C ASN A 166 -1.26 -20.60 35.47
N ASP A 167 -0.45 -19.56 35.69
CA ASP A 167 -0.01 -19.18 37.04
C ASP A 167 -1.18 -18.79 37.94
N ARG A 168 -2.15 -18.03 37.38
CA ARG A 168 -3.40 -17.71 38.08
C ARG A 168 -4.16 -18.97 38.49
N LYS A 169 -4.31 -19.93 37.56
CA LYS A 169 -4.96 -21.21 37.85
C LYS A 169 -4.24 -21.98 38.97
N ILE A 170 -2.89 -21.97 38.96
CA ILE A 170 -2.09 -22.62 39.97
C ILE A 170 -2.30 -21.95 41.34
N VAL A 171 -2.29 -20.62 41.40
CA VAL A 171 -2.50 -19.87 42.66
C VAL A 171 -3.95 -20.07 43.13
N GLU A 172 -4.95 -20.03 42.22
CA GLU A 172 -6.34 -20.34 42.58
C GLU A 172 -6.50 -21.76 43.13
N ALA A 173 -5.81 -22.74 42.55
CA ALA A 173 -5.81 -24.12 43.07
C ALA A 173 -5.15 -24.22 44.47
N LYS A 174 -4.05 -23.51 44.72
CA LYS A 174 -3.40 -23.43 46.02
C LYS A 174 -4.32 -22.78 47.06
N ILE A 175 -4.99 -21.68 46.70
CA ILE A 175 -5.96 -21.02 47.58
C ILE A 175 -7.09 -21.99 47.95
N LYS A 176 -7.60 -22.72 46.96
CA LYS A 176 -8.64 -23.73 47.21
C LYS A 176 -8.18 -24.83 48.17
N MET A 177 -6.97 -25.35 47.95
CA MET A 177 -6.38 -26.40 48.82
C MET A 177 -6.18 -25.92 50.27
N VAL A 178 -5.68 -24.70 50.48
CA VAL A 178 -5.53 -24.10 51.80
C VAL A 178 -6.90 -23.89 52.45
N ARG A 179 -7.88 -23.44 51.72
CA ARG A 179 -9.25 -23.26 52.23
C ARG A 179 -9.96 -24.58 52.56
N GLU A 180 -9.72 -25.65 51.81
CA GLU A 180 -10.22 -26.98 52.15
C GLU A 180 -9.65 -27.50 53.45
N HIS A 181 -8.37 -27.19 53.72
CA HIS A 181 -7.75 -27.53 55.01
C HIS A 181 -8.35 -26.74 56.20
N LEU A 182 -8.89 -25.53 55.88
CA LEU A 182 -9.56 -24.69 56.88
C LEU A 182 -10.99 -25.13 57.25
N LYS A 183 -11.59 -26.04 56.47
CA LYS A 183 -12.92 -26.58 56.77
C LYS A 183 -13.05 -27.32 58.09
N GLU A 184 -11.93 -27.80 58.64
CA GLU A 184 -11.89 -28.56 59.87
C GLU A 184 -11.98 -27.71 61.17
N VAL A 185 -12.01 -26.36 61.04
CA VAL A 185 -11.98 -25.44 62.24
C VAL A 185 -13.26 -24.60 62.34
N GLN A 186 -14.40 -25.24 62.52
CA GLN A 186 -15.69 -24.68 62.13
C GLN A 186 -16.60 -24.05 63.19
N SER A 187 -16.25 -23.63 64.37
CA SER A 187 -17.30 -23.21 65.33
C SER A 187 -17.45 -21.71 65.64
N LYS A 188 -16.72 -20.80 64.95
CA LYS A 188 -16.80 -19.36 65.27
C LYS A 188 -17.33 -18.42 64.16
N ASN A 189 -17.97 -18.94 63.12
CA ASN A 189 -18.22 -18.16 61.91
C ASN A 189 -19.68 -17.66 61.70
N GLU A 190 -20.60 -17.85 62.61
CA GLU A 190 -22.01 -17.38 62.42
C GLU A 190 -22.12 -15.85 62.35
N GLN A 191 -21.29 -15.12 63.08
CA GLN A 191 -21.30 -13.64 63.02
C GLN A 191 -20.77 -13.13 61.67
N PHE A 192 -19.75 -13.73 61.14
CA PHE A 192 -19.19 -13.37 59.84
C PHE A 192 -20.15 -13.67 58.69
N ILE A 193 -20.91 -14.77 58.75
CA ILE A 193 -21.96 -15.12 57.79
C ILE A 193 -23.07 -14.07 57.77
N GLN A 194 -23.41 -13.53 58.92
CA GLN A 194 -24.47 -12.52 59.01
C GLN A 194 -24.04 -11.18 58.38
N GLU A 195 -22.81 -10.73 58.63
CA GLU A 195 -22.28 -9.52 58.00
C GLU A 195 -22.18 -9.62 56.48
N LYS A 196 -21.78 -10.80 55.98
CA LYS A 196 -21.71 -11.04 54.54
C LYS A 196 -23.09 -11.10 53.85
N LYS A 197 -24.11 -11.57 54.52
CA LYS A 197 -25.51 -11.52 54.01
C LYS A 197 -26.00 -10.07 53.85
N ILE A 198 -25.67 -9.20 54.81
CA ILE A 198 -26.03 -7.77 54.72
C ILE A 198 -25.31 -7.11 53.53
N ALA A 199 -24.01 -7.43 53.34
CA ALA A 199 -23.25 -6.89 52.20
C ALA A 199 -23.78 -7.36 50.84
N LEU A 200 -24.27 -8.60 50.74
CA LEU A 200 -24.89 -9.13 49.50
C LEU A 200 -26.15 -8.34 49.13
N ALA A 201 -27.04 -8.10 50.14
CA ALA A 201 -28.26 -7.33 49.91
C ALA A 201 -28.01 -5.89 49.44
N ASP A 202 -26.92 -5.26 49.91
CA ASP A 202 -26.50 -3.92 49.47
C ASP A 202 -26.04 -3.90 48.01
N VAL A 203 -25.28 -4.92 47.58
CA VAL A 203 -24.82 -5.03 46.17
C VAL A 203 -26.00 -5.33 45.23
N GLU A 204 -26.95 -6.17 45.64
CA GLU A 204 -28.18 -6.44 44.87
C GLU A 204 -28.99 -5.16 44.64
N LYS A 205 -29.09 -4.30 45.67
CA LYS A 205 -29.71 -2.99 45.52
C LYS A 205 -29.01 -2.09 44.49
N LYS A 206 -27.67 -2.09 44.49
CA LYS A 206 -26.87 -1.33 43.51
C LYS A 206 -27.02 -1.86 42.09
N ILE A 207 -27.20 -3.16 41.90
CA ILE A 207 -27.50 -3.75 40.59
C ILE A 207 -28.85 -3.25 40.07
N GLU A 208 -29.84 -3.16 40.93
CA GLU A 208 -31.17 -2.69 40.52
C GLU A 208 -31.15 -1.20 40.16
N GLU A 209 -30.42 -0.36 40.91
CA GLU A 209 -30.21 1.05 40.56
C GLU A 209 -29.50 1.22 39.20
N ALA A 210 -28.46 0.43 38.94
CA ALA A 210 -27.74 0.47 37.65
C ALA A 210 -28.60 -0.06 36.48
N ARG A 211 -29.50 -1.02 36.71
CA ARG A 211 -30.48 -1.50 35.72
C ARG A 211 -31.49 -0.42 35.31
N LEU A 212 -31.99 0.32 36.30
CA LEU A 212 -32.90 1.45 36.04
C LEU A 212 -32.25 2.49 35.14
N THR A 213 -31.00 2.91 35.49
CA THR A 213 -30.26 3.88 34.70
C THR A 213 -30.00 3.39 33.26
N LYS A 214 -29.69 2.10 33.09
CA LYS A 214 -29.49 1.50 31.75
C LYS A 214 -30.80 1.54 30.93
N SER A 215 -31.95 1.30 31.56
CA SER A 215 -33.26 1.36 30.88
C SER A 215 -33.54 2.77 30.37
N GLU A 216 -33.32 3.79 31.21
CA GLU A 216 -33.50 5.20 30.84
C GLU A 216 -32.61 5.62 29.66
N LEU A 217 -31.32 5.19 29.66
CA LEU A 217 -30.39 5.43 28.56
C LEU A 217 -30.85 4.72 27.27
N SER A 218 -31.34 3.50 27.38
CA SER A 218 -31.88 2.73 26.24
C SER A 218 -33.08 3.41 25.60
N ASP A 219 -33.99 3.94 26.42
CA ASP A 219 -35.16 4.68 25.95
C ASP A 219 -34.77 6.01 25.31
N ALA A 220 -33.77 6.69 25.89
CA ALA A 220 -33.19 7.88 25.29
C ALA A 220 -32.53 7.59 23.94
N ILE A 221 -31.82 6.46 23.82
CA ILE A 221 -31.23 6.01 22.53
C ILE A 221 -32.33 5.72 21.51
N LYS A 222 -33.40 5.01 21.91
CA LYS A 222 -34.52 4.71 21.01
C LYS A 222 -35.18 5.99 20.50
N SER A 223 -35.49 6.93 21.38
CA SER A 223 -36.15 8.20 21.01
C SER A 223 -35.29 9.03 20.02
N LYS A 224 -33.97 8.91 20.10
CA LYS A 224 -33.04 9.61 19.17
C LYS A 224 -32.77 8.81 17.90
N SER A 225 -32.85 7.49 17.95
CA SER A 225 -32.52 6.63 16.80
C SER A 225 -33.53 6.78 15.65
N ASP A 226 -34.76 7.16 15.93
CA ASP A 226 -35.78 7.41 14.92
C ASP A 226 -35.40 8.60 13.99
N TYR A 227 -34.64 9.55 14.52
CA TYR A 227 -34.11 10.67 13.73
C TYR A 227 -32.99 10.26 12.79
N LEU A 228 -32.27 9.16 13.07
CA LEU A 228 -31.14 8.67 12.26
C LEU A 228 -31.58 7.87 11.04
N THR A 229 -32.84 7.48 10.93
CA THR A 229 -33.37 6.67 9.81
C THR A 229 -33.12 7.34 8.44
N ASN A 230 -33.06 8.66 8.45
CA ASN A 230 -32.81 9.45 7.23
C ASN A 230 -31.34 9.75 6.95
N LEU A 231 -30.39 9.36 7.82
CA LEU A 231 -28.97 9.68 7.67
C LEU A 231 -28.41 9.26 6.31
N GLY A 232 -28.71 8.01 5.91
CA GLY A 232 -28.25 7.48 4.63
C GLY A 232 -28.80 8.24 3.43
N SER A 233 -30.08 8.64 3.52
CA SER A 233 -30.75 9.38 2.44
C SER A 233 -30.21 10.82 2.32
N VAL A 234 -30.01 11.50 3.46
CA VAL A 234 -29.49 12.86 3.50
C VAL A 234 -28.02 12.89 3.04
N LYS A 235 -27.18 11.95 3.51
CA LYS A 235 -25.80 11.79 3.08
C LYS A 235 -25.70 11.58 1.57
N ASN A 236 -26.53 10.69 1.03
CA ASN A 236 -26.59 10.44 -0.41
C ASN A 236 -27.08 11.68 -1.20
N LYS A 237 -27.98 12.48 -0.63
CA LYS A 237 -28.41 13.75 -1.24
C LYS A 237 -27.27 14.76 -1.28
N VAL A 238 -26.53 14.91 -0.19
CA VAL A 238 -25.37 15.81 -0.12
C VAL A 238 -24.31 15.41 -1.16
N GLU A 239 -23.98 14.13 -1.26
CA GLU A 239 -23.02 13.62 -2.25
C GLU A 239 -23.52 13.84 -3.69
N LYS A 240 -24.79 13.60 -3.96
CA LYS A 240 -25.39 13.89 -5.27
C LYS A 240 -25.33 15.37 -5.61
N LEU A 241 -25.69 16.24 -4.67
CA LEU A 241 -25.61 17.69 -4.87
C LEU A 241 -24.18 18.16 -5.12
N LYS A 242 -23.20 17.60 -4.40
CA LYS A 242 -21.78 17.86 -4.62
C LYS A 242 -21.31 17.43 -6.01
N THR A 243 -21.71 16.23 -6.43
CA THR A 243 -21.38 15.70 -7.76
C THR A 243 -22.01 16.55 -8.86
N LEU A 244 -23.27 16.93 -8.69
CA LEU A 244 -24.00 17.79 -9.64
C LEU A 244 -23.31 19.16 -9.76
N ARG A 245 -22.91 19.73 -8.60
CA ARG A 245 -22.18 21.00 -8.58
C ARG A 245 -20.89 20.93 -9.38
N ALA A 246 -20.08 19.89 -9.14
CA ALA A 246 -18.83 19.68 -9.88
C ALA A 246 -19.07 19.52 -11.41
N GLN A 247 -20.14 18.81 -11.79
CA GLN A 247 -20.50 18.68 -13.21
C GLN A 247 -20.89 20.02 -13.84
N MET A 248 -21.64 20.83 -13.12
CA MET A 248 -22.04 22.16 -13.60
C MET A 248 -20.85 23.12 -13.69
N GLU A 249 -19.93 23.09 -12.72
CA GLU A 249 -18.68 23.87 -12.74
C GLU A 249 -17.80 23.49 -13.95
N ILE A 250 -17.68 22.18 -14.24
CA ILE A 250 -16.97 21.68 -15.44
C ILE A 250 -17.64 22.18 -16.73
N LYS A 251 -18.98 22.17 -16.76
CA LYS A 251 -19.75 22.64 -17.92
C LYS A 251 -19.55 24.15 -18.15
N THR A 252 -19.58 24.94 -17.09
CA THR A 252 -19.29 26.37 -17.16
C THR A 252 -17.89 26.62 -17.71
N ALA A 253 -16.88 25.92 -17.18
CA ALA A 253 -15.50 26.03 -17.65
C ALA A 253 -15.32 25.61 -19.12
N SER A 254 -16.10 24.63 -19.59
CA SER A 254 -16.09 24.22 -21.00
C SER A 254 -16.70 25.30 -21.89
N LEU A 255 -17.85 25.84 -21.49
CA LEU A 255 -18.54 26.89 -22.25
C LEU A 255 -17.69 28.18 -22.30
N SER A 256 -17.02 28.54 -21.21
CA SER A 256 -16.09 29.67 -21.19
C SER A 256 -14.92 29.48 -22.17
N LYS A 257 -14.37 28.28 -22.26
CA LYS A 257 -13.31 27.99 -23.25
C LYS A 257 -13.81 28.08 -24.69
N GLU A 258 -15.06 27.70 -24.93
CA GLU A 258 -15.66 27.86 -26.26
C GLU A 258 -15.83 29.35 -26.60
N ILE A 259 -16.27 30.17 -25.66
CA ILE A 259 -16.36 31.63 -25.80
C ILE A 259 -14.98 32.23 -26.10
N ASP A 260 -13.98 31.88 -25.31
CA ASP A 260 -12.60 32.34 -25.51
C ASP A 260 -12.05 31.93 -26.86
N PHE A 261 -12.41 30.74 -27.33
CA PHE A 261 -12.01 30.25 -28.64
C PHE A 261 -12.62 31.12 -29.76
N PHE A 262 -13.92 31.38 -29.72
CA PHE A 262 -14.61 32.18 -30.75
C PHE A 262 -14.26 33.66 -30.66
N ASN A 263 -13.87 34.18 -29.50
CA ASN A 263 -13.42 35.55 -29.35
C ASN A 263 -11.97 35.80 -29.81
N ASN A 264 -11.13 34.74 -29.84
CA ASN A 264 -9.70 34.89 -30.12
C ASN A 264 -9.26 34.30 -31.46
N HIS A 265 -10.18 33.75 -32.28
CA HIS A 265 -9.82 33.11 -33.54
C HIS A 265 -10.76 33.52 -34.66
N ASP A 266 -10.23 34.29 -35.63
CA ASP A 266 -10.95 34.67 -36.85
C ASP A 266 -10.98 33.53 -37.88
N ASN A 267 -10.16 32.49 -37.72
CA ASN A 267 -10.10 31.32 -38.59
C ASN A 267 -10.07 30.04 -37.78
N CYS A 268 -10.82 29.05 -38.19
CA CYS A 268 -10.80 27.73 -37.55
C CYS A 268 -9.42 27.08 -37.69
N PRO A 269 -8.71 26.78 -36.62
CA PRO A 269 -7.37 26.19 -36.68
C PRO A 269 -7.36 24.77 -37.27
N THR A 270 -8.53 24.09 -37.26
CA THR A 270 -8.66 22.73 -37.78
C THR A 270 -8.96 22.69 -39.28
N CYS A 271 -9.94 23.46 -39.76
CA CYS A 271 -10.35 23.43 -41.16
C CYS A 271 -9.92 24.69 -41.96
N LYS A 272 -9.29 25.67 -41.31
CA LYS A 272 -8.80 26.92 -41.89
C LYS A 272 -9.87 27.81 -42.56
N GLN A 273 -11.14 27.51 -42.35
CA GLN A 273 -12.23 28.36 -42.82
C GLN A 273 -12.34 29.59 -41.94
N GLU A 274 -12.65 30.73 -42.57
CA GLU A 274 -12.90 31.99 -41.90
C GLU A 274 -14.19 31.90 -41.08
N ILE A 275 -14.13 32.28 -39.84
CA ILE A 275 -15.29 32.30 -38.94
C ILE A 275 -15.90 33.70 -39.07
N SER A 276 -17.08 33.76 -39.67
CA SER A 276 -17.74 35.07 -39.83
C SER A 276 -18.03 35.69 -38.44
N SER A 277 -17.85 36.98 -38.35
CA SER A 277 -18.07 37.73 -37.10
C SER A 277 -19.51 37.58 -36.58
N GLU A 278 -20.49 37.46 -37.50
CA GLU A 278 -21.89 37.25 -37.15
C GLU A 278 -22.10 35.86 -36.51
N PHE A 279 -21.50 34.81 -37.09
CA PHE A 279 -21.57 33.45 -36.54
C PHE A 279 -20.85 33.33 -35.21
N SER A 280 -19.71 34.00 -35.06
CA SER A 280 -18.97 34.04 -33.79
C SER A 280 -19.79 34.73 -32.69
N CYS A 281 -20.37 35.91 -33.01
CA CYS A 281 -21.23 36.63 -32.06
C CYS A 281 -22.46 35.82 -31.63
N GLU A 282 -23.13 35.17 -32.60
CA GLU A 282 -24.32 34.36 -32.29
C GLU A 282 -24.00 33.18 -31.37
N ILE A 283 -22.85 32.52 -31.58
CA ILE A 283 -22.42 31.42 -30.73
C ILE A 283 -22.00 31.94 -29.34
N VAL A 284 -21.25 33.01 -29.29
CA VAL A 284 -20.81 33.61 -28.02
C VAL A 284 -22.02 34.02 -27.18
N GLU A 285 -22.97 34.74 -27.75
CA GLU A 285 -24.20 35.18 -27.06
C GLU A 285 -25.02 33.96 -26.54
N LYS A 286 -25.12 32.92 -27.38
CA LYS A 286 -25.78 31.67 -26.97
C LYS A 286 -25.07 31.01 -25.81
N ARG A 287 -23.74 30.91 -25.86
CA ARG A 287 -22.95 30.30 -24.79
C ARG A 287 -22.93 31.13 -23.52
N GLU A 288 -22.94 32.47 -23.61
CA GLU A 288 -23.10 33.36 -22.45
C GLU A 288 -24.45 33.18 -21.77
N ASN A 289 -25.52 32.99 -22.56
CA ASN A 289 -26.84 32.72 -21.99
C ASN A 289 -26.89 31.34 -21.34
N GLU A 290 -26.28 30.33 -21.96
CA GLU A 290 -26.12 28.98 -21.33
C GLU A 290 -25.31 29.05 -20.02
N ILE A 291 -24.26 29.88 -19.97
CA ILE A 291 -23.48 30.10 -18.72
C ILE A 291 -24.36 30.74 -17.64
N LYS A 292 -25.15 31.79 -17.99
CA LYS A 292 -26.05 32.43 -17.01
C LYS A 292 -27.10 31.47 -16.46
N GLU A 293 -27.63 30.58 -17.30
CA GLU A 293 -28.55 29.52 -16.83
C GLU A 293 -27.86 28.54 -15.89
N VAL A 294 -26.66 28.09 -16.24
CA VAL A 294 -25.88 27.18 -15.39
C VAL A 294 -25.45 27.86 -14.09
N GLU A 295 -25.07 29.12 -14.11
CA GLU A 295 -24.73 29.91 -12.91
C GLU A 295 -25.93 30.13 -12.00
N SER A 296 -27.11 30.40 -12.58
CA SER A 296 -28.38 30.44 -11.82
C SER A 296 -28.66 29.10 -11.16
N GLY A 297 -28.50 28.00 -11.91
CA GLY A 297 -28.61 26.65 -11.39
C GLY A 297 -27.58 26.34 -10.29
N LEU A 298 -26.34 26.77 -10.46
CA LEU A 298 -25.28 26.64 -9.44
C LEU A 298 -25.64 27.37 -8.15
N SER A 299 -26.22 28.58 -8.25
CA SER A 299 -26.67 29.36 -7.07
C SER A 299 -27.80 28.64 -6.31
N GLN A 300 -28.79 28.12 -7.03
CA GLN A 300 -29.88 27.35 -6.41
C GLN A 300 -29.36 26.04 -5.77
N LEU A 301 -28.41 25.41 -6.46
CA LEU A 301 -27.80 24.17 -5.98
C LEU A 301 -26.92 24.42 -4.75
N ALA A 302 -26.21 25.58 -4.70
CA ALA A 302 -25.44 25.99 -3.53
C ALA A 302 -26.34 26.18 -2.31
N ASN A 303 -27.45 26.90 -2.45
CA ASN A 303 -28.42 27.09 -1.36
C ASN A 303 -28.97 25.75 -0.86
N LYS A 304 -29.34 24.89 -1.82
CA LYS A 304 -29.89 23.56 -1.48
C LYS A 304 -28.83 22.64 -0.86
N TYR A 305 -27.59 22.78 -1.28
CA TYR A 305 -26.46 22.08 -0.66
C TYR A 305 -26.22 22.55 0.77
N GLU A 306 -26.23 23.87 1.02
CA GLU A 306 -26.09 24.43 2.37
C GLU A 306 -27.20 23.98 3.32
N GLU A 307 -28.47 24.04 2.84
CA GLU A 307 -29.60 23.55 3.62
C GLU A 307 -29.47 22.07 3.97
N THR A 308 -29.18 21.24 2.95
CA THR A 308 -29.09 19.77 3.13
C THR A 308 -27.84 19.41 3.97
N ASN A 309 -26.76 20.17 3.83
CA ASN A 309 -25.54 19.98 4.61
C ASN A 309 -25.72 20.41 6.07
N ALA A 310 -26.48 21.49 6.30
CA ALA A 310 -26.88 21.88 7.65
C ALA A 310 -27.79 20.85 8.32
N GLU A 311 -28.72 20.24 7.53
CA GLU A 311 -29.54 19.13 7.99
C GLU A 311 -28.67 17.90 8.34
N LEU A 312 -27.71 17.57 7.48
CA LEU A 312 -26.74 16.50 7.73
C LEU A 312 -25.93 16.76 9.00
N GLY A 313 -25.50 18.04 9.21
CA GLY A 313 -24.79 18.44 10.41
C GLY A 313 -25.59 18.14 11.69
N LYS A 314 -26.87 18.52 11.69
CA LYS A 314 -27.77 18.23 12.83
C LYS A 314 -27.95 16.74 13.07
N ILE A 315 -28.11 15.96 11.99
CA ILE A 315 -28.25 14.49 12.12
C ILE A 315 -26.95 13.87 12.63
N LEU A 316 -25.79 14.35 12.20
CA LEU A 316 -24.49 13.89 12.68
C LEU A 316 -24.23 14.27 14.15
N GLU A 317 -24.73 15.43 14.61
CA GLU A 317 -24.72 15.76 16.04
C GLU A 317 -25.55 14.77 16.86
N ILE A 318 -26.77 14.48 16.38
CA ILE A 318 -27.65 13.48 17.03
C ILE A 318 -26.99 12.09 17.01
N ASP A 319 -26.33 11.70 15.92
CA ASP A 319 -25.60 10.44 15.82
C ASP A 319 -24.48 10.36 16.86
N LYS A 320 -23.72 11.45 17.00
CA LYS A 320 -22.66 11.56 18.01
C LYS A 320 -23.22 11.47 19.44
N GLU A 321 -24.36 12.16 19.68
CA GLU A 321 -25.03 12.05 20.97
C GLU A 321 -25.56 10.62 21.22
N CYS A 322 -26.05 9.93 20.18
CA CYS A 322 -26.45 8.54 20.27
C CYS A 322 -25.25 7.63 20.61
N ASP A 323 -24.09 7.87 20.00
CA ASP A 323 -22.90 7.10 20.31
C ASP A 323 -22.36 7.38 21.72
N ASP A 324 -22.46 8.64 22.20
CA ASP A 324 -22.17 8.97 23.59
C ASP A 324 -23.12 8.27 24.56
N LEU A 325 -24.41 8.23 24.24
CA LEU A 325 -25.39 7.51 25.02
C LEU A 325 -25.17 5.99 24.98
N ARG A 326 -24.83 5.42 23.82
CA ARG A 326 -24.44 4.01 23.68
C ARG A 326 -23.21 3.68 24.50
N THR A 327 -22.23 4.57 24.50
CA THR A 327 -21.01 4.44 25.32
C THR A 327 -21.36 4.43 26.81
N LYS A 328 -22.26 5.34 27.25
CA LYS A 328 -22.75 5.39 28.62
C LYS A 328 -23.56 4.12 28.98
N ALA A 329 -24.43 3.67 28.08
CA ALA A 329 -25.20 2.45 28.29
C ALA A 329 -24.31 1.20 28.35
N SER A 330 -23.24 1.16 27.54
CA SER A 330 -22.21 0.13 27.64
C SER A 330 -21.48 0.16 28.98
N HIS A 331 -21.17 1.35 29.47
CA HIS A 331 -20.53 1.53 30.78
C HIS A 331 -21.42 1.04 31.94
N GLU A 332 -22.73 1.35 31.90
CA GLU A 332 -23.67 0.81 32.88
C GLU A 332 -23.80 -0.71 32.77
N THR A 333 -23.72 -1.25 31.57
CA THR A 333 -23.67 -2.72 31.35
C THR A 333 -22.45 -3.36 32.03
N LEU A 334 -21.27 -2.71 31.88
CA LEU A 334 -20.06 -3.16 32.55
C LEU A 334 -20.13 -3.03 34.08
N LYS A 335 -20.77 -1.97 34.61
CA LYS A 335 -21.05 -1.84 36.04
C LYS A 335 -21.94 -2.98 36.55
N ILE A 336 -23.02 -3.28 35.84
CA ILE A 336 -23.93 -4.39 36.17
C ILE A 336 -23.14 -5.72 36.15
N GLN A 337 -22.29 -5.94 35.16
CA GLN A 337 -21.43 -7.13 35.13
C GLN A 337 -20.48 -7.16 36.32
N MET A 338 -19.83 -6.03 36.61
CA MET A 338 -18.91 -5.90 37.74
C MET A 338 -19.63 -6.17 39.08
N PHE A 339 -20.83 -5.62 39.27
CA PHE A 339 -21.65 -5.89 40.48
C PHE A 339 -22.13 -7.34 40.53
N ASN A 340 -22.52 -7.93 39.40
CA ASN A 340 -22.85 -9.35 39.34
C ASN A 340 -21.65 -10.23 39.71
N ASP A 341 -20.46 -9.85 39.27
CA ASP A 341 -19.23 -10.54 39.66
C ASP A 341 -18.90 -10.33 41.15
N GLN A 342 -19.24 -9.14 41.71
CA GLN A 342 -19.17 -8.91 43.15
C GLN A 342 -20.17 -9.78 43.92
N VAL A 343 -21.40 -9.88 43.45
CA VAL A 343 -22.41 -10.81 44.03
C VAL A 343 -21.91 -12.25 44.01
N ARG A 344 -21.36 -12.66 42.84
CA ARG A 344 -20.72 -13.99 42.69
C ARG A 344 -19.57 -14.19 43.65
N THR A 345 -18.69 -13.18 43.75
CA THR A 345 -17.54 -13.23 44.62
C THR A 345 -17.93 -13.31 46.10
N ILE A 346 -18.89 -12.43 46.53
CA ILE A 346 -19.42 -12.42 47.86
C ILE A 346 -20.19 -13.72 48.17
N SER A 347 -20.96 -14.24 47.22
CA SER A 347 -21.64 -15.53 47.37
C SER A 347 -20.67 -16.69 47.53
N LYS A 348 -19.57 -16.70 46.77
CA LYS A 348 -18.49 -17.69 46.97
C LYS A 348 -17.86 -17.57 48.37
N GLU A 349 -17.56 -16.32 48.80
CA GLU A 349 -17.02 -16.09 50.15
C GLU A 349 -17.97 -16.52 51.29
N LEU A 350 -19.29 -16.29 51.11
CA LEU A 350 -20.32 -16.76 52.07
C LEU A 350 -20.39 -18.29 52.11
N ASP A 351 -20.30 -18.96 50.98
CA ASP A 351 -20.28 -20.42 50.93
C ASP A 351 -18.97 -21.01 51.48
N GLU A 352 -17.86 -20.30 51.34
CA GLU A 352 -16.58 -20.64 51.92
C GLU A 352 -16.52 -20.34 53.43
N ALA A 353 -17.09 -19.20 53.86
CA ALA A 353 -17.21 -18.84 55.28
C ALA A 353 -18.12 -19.79 56.08
N LYS A 354 -19.08 -20.42 55.44
CA LYS A 354 -19.84 -21.55 56.03
C LYS A 354 -18.93 -22.79 56.28
N LYS A 355 -17.74 -22.80 55.72
CA LYS A 355 -16.87 -23.97 55.68
C LYS A 355 -15.54 -23.84 56.48
N THR A 356 -15.19 -22.65 57.05
CA THR A 356 -13.84 -22.44 57.61
C THR A 356 -13.72 -21.65 58.90
N SER A 357 -12.68 -21.90 59.67
CA SER A 357 -12.03 -21.03 60.69
C SER A 357 -10.55 -21.44 60.82
N LYS A 358 -9.57 -20.62 60.93
CA LYS A 358 -8.92 -19.67 61.81
C LYS A 358 -7.44 -19.33 61.53
N GLU A 359 -7.04 -18.26 62.04
CA GLU A 359 -5.88 -17.41 62.41
C GLU A 359 -4.46 -17.62 61.83
N ASN A 360 -3.90 -18.80 61.65
CA ASN A 360 -2.58 -18.97 60.99
C ASN A 360 -2.67 -19.30 59.49
N SER A 361 -3.84 -19.55 59.05
CA SER A 361 -4.13 -19.87 57.65
C SER A 361 -4.63 -18.65 56.89
N ASP A 362 -5.20 -17.65 57.60
CA ASP A 362 -5.63 -16.38 57.00
C ASP A 362 -4.44 -15.60 56.41
N LEU A 363 -3.26 -15.62 57.09
CA LEU A 363 -2.04 -15.00 56.56
C LEU A 363 -1.57 -15.65 55.25
N LYS A 364 -1.62 -16.98 55.13
CA LYS A 364 -1.25 -17.67 53.88
C LYS A 364 -2.26 -17.47 52.79
N VAL A 365 -3.55 -17.36 53.13
CA VAL A 365 -4.62 -17.05 52.14
C VAL A 365 -4.47 -15.61 51.64
N VAL A 366 -4.20 -14.65 52.55
CA VAL A 366 -3.98 -13.24 52.21
C VAL A 366 -2.76 -13.06 51.27
N ASP A 367 -1.67 -13.78 51.54
CA ASP A 367 -0.48 -13.73 50.68
C ASP A 367 -0.80 -14.29 49.26
N LEU A 368 -1.50 -15.42 49.18
CA LEU A 368 -1.91 -16.01 47.90
C LEU A 368 -2.92 -15.16 47.15
N GLU A 369 -3.84 -14.49 47.86
CA GLU A 369 -4.78 -13.53 47.26
C GLU A 369 -4.06 -12.28 46.74
N LYS A 370 -3.02 -11.82 47.43
CA LYS A 370 -2.17 -10.74 46.97
C LYS A 370 -1.43 -11.12 45.68
N ASP A 371 -0.90 -12.35 45.64
CA ASP A 371 -0.27 -12.88 44.42
C ASP A 371 -1.28 -12.97 43.27
N LEU A 372 -2.48 -13.45 43.53
CA LEU A 372 -3.54 -13.51 42.52
C LEU A 372 -3.95 -12.12 42.01
N THR A 373 -4.00 -11.13 42.93
CA THR A 373 -4.28 -9.74 42.55
C THR A 373 -3.18 -9.16 41.69
N ASN A 374 -1.92 -9.42 42.03
CA ASN A 374 -0.76 -9.02 41.24
C ASN A 374 -0.78 -9.66 39.84
N LEU A 375 -1.07 -10.97 39.78
CA LEU A 375 -1.22 -11.69 38.52
C LEU A 375 -2.39 -11.14 37.68
N SER A 376 -3.51 -10.79 38.33
CA SER A 376 -4.68 -10.20 37.65
C SER A 376 -4.38 -8.81 37.10
N ASN A 377 -3.65 -7.99 37.87
CA ASN A 377 -3.20 -6.68 37.40
C ASN A 377 -2.23 -6.83 36.20
N HIS A 378 -1.32 -7.79 36.30
CA HIS A 378 -0.40 -8.08 35.20
C HIS A 378 -1.15 -8.61 33.97
N TYR A 379 -2.14 -9.47 34.16
CA TYR A 379 -3.04 -9.91 33.08
C TYR A 379 -3.75 -8.77 32.39
N ASN A 380 -4.26 -7.80 33.15
CA ASN A 380 -4.92 -6.62 32.58
C ASN A 380 -3.96 -5.77 31.73
N ILE A 381 -2.71 -5.61 32.20
CA ILE A 381 -1.68 -4.90 31.42
C ILE A 381 -1.39 -5.65 30.12
N LEU A 382 -1.18 -6.97 30.19
CA LEU A 382 -0.93 -7.79 29.00
C LEU A 382 -2.11 -7.79 28.01
N GLN A 383 -3.35 -7.73 28.51
CA GLN A 383 -4.55 -7.60 27.69
C GLN A 383 -4.65 -6.23 27.02
N GLU A 384 -4.26 -5.16 27.72
CA GLU A 384 -4.19 -3.82 27.13
C GLU A 384 -3.09 -3.75 26.07
N ASP A 385 -1.92 -4.31 26.35
CA ASP A 385 -0.86 -4.45 25.33
C ASP A 385 -1.35 -5.25 24.11
N LYS A 386 -2.10 -6.33 24.32
CA LYS A 386 -2.73 -7.10 23.23
C LYS A 386 -3.68 -6.27 22.41
N ARG A 387 -4.46 -5.38 23.02
CA ARG A 387 -5.36 -4.46 22.30
C ARG A 387 -4.58 -3.48 21.45
N VAL A 388 -3.53 -2.88 22.03
CA VAL A 388 -2.66 -1.93 21.31
C VAL A 388 -1.94 -2.63 20.16
N LEU A 389 -1.35 -3.80 20.40
CA LEU A 389 -0.66 -4.59 19.38
C LEU A 389 -1.62 -5.02 18.26
N ASN A 390 -2.85 -5.43 18.59
CA ASN A 390 -3.86 -5.76 17.60
C ASN A 390 -4.32 -4.56 16.78
N ALA A 391 -4.50 -3.39 17.43
CA ALA A 391 -4.81 -2.15 16.72
C ALA A 391 -3.68 -1.75 15.78
N ALA A 392 -2.42 -1.83 16.23
CA ALA A 392 -1.25 -1.61 15.39
C ALA A 392 -1.18 -2.62 14.22
N SER A 393 -1.52 -3.90 14.49
CA SER A 393 -1.57 -4.93 13.44
C SER A 393 -2.61 -4.62 12.37
N LEU A 394 -3.77 -4.11 12.75
CA LEU A 394 -4.80 -3.67 11.79
C LEU A 394 -4.31 -2.52 10.91
N LEU A 395 -3.56 -1.58 11.51
CA LEU A 395 -2.98 -0.46 10.76
C LEU A 395 -1.87 -0.90 9.80
N LEU A 396 -1.07 -1.89 10.18
CA LEU A 396 0.06 -2.40 9.36
C LEU A 396 -0.34 -3.47 8.34
N LYS A 397 -1.55 -4.01 8.41
CA LYS A 397 -2.09 -4.91 7.38
C LYS A 397 -2.23 -4.18 6.04
N ASP A 398 -2.36 -4.97 4.99
CA ASP A 398 -2.41 -4.46 3.61
C ASP A 398 -3.55 -3.47 3.34
N GLY A 399 -4.68 -3.56 4.04
CA GLY A 399 -5.77 -2.57 3.99
C GLY A 399 -5.57 -1.32 4.85
N GLY A 400 -4.47 -1.22 5.63
CA GLY A 400 -4.20 -0.13 6.56
C GLY A 400 -3.38 1.02 5.95
N ILE A 401 -2.30 1.39 6.64
CA ILE A 401 -1.45 2.54 6.27
C ILE A 401 -0.88 2.42 4.87
N LYS A 402 -0.42 1.23 4.45
CA LYS A 402 0.12 1.01 3.12
C LYS A 402 -0.87 1.42 2.04
N THR A 403 -2.10 0.90 2.10
CA THR A 403 -3.15 1.23 1.14
C THR A 403 -3.45 2.73 1.16
N ARG A 404 -3.48 3.34 2.32
CA ARG A 404 -3.74 4.78 2.44
C ARG A 404 -2.64 5.63 1.79
N ILE A 405 -1.38 5.21 1.92
CA ILE A 405 -0.26 5.87 1.24
C ILE A 405 -0.37 5.64 -0.26
N VAL A 406 -0.57 4.41 -0.70
CA VAL A 406 -0.73 4.07 -2.12
C VAL A 406 -1.83 4.91 -2.76
N ASN A 407 -2.99 5.05 -2.11
CA ASN A 407 -4.13 5.82 -2.61
C ASN A 407 -3.80 7.31 -2.83
N GLN A 408 -2.85 7.86 -2.09
CA GLN A 408 -2.37 9.23 -2.32
C GLN A 408 -1.55 9.34 -3.61
N TYR A 409 -0.87 8.26 -4.03
CA TYR A 409 -0.06 8.25 -5.25
C TYR A 409 -0.83 7.84 -6.50
N ILE A 410 -1.93 7.13 -6.39
CA ILE A 410 -2.74 6.70 -7.54
C ILE A 410 -3.11 7.87 -8.47
N PRO A 411 -3.60 9.03 -8.00
CA PRO A 411 -3.91 10.15 -8.88
C PRO A 411 -2.67 10.68 -9.62
N VAL A 412 -1.51 10.68 -8.97
CA VAL A 412 -0.24 11.10 -9.57
C VAL A 412 0.21 10.09 -10.63
N ILE A 413 0.11 8.81 -10.31
CA ILE A 413 0.42 7.71 -11.23
C ILE A 413 -0.47 7.81 -12.47
N ASN A 414 -1.77 7.91 -12.29
CA ASN A 414 -2.73 8.02 -13.39
C ASN A 414 -2.45 9.25 -14.27
N LYS A 415 -2.16 10.39 -13.64
CA LYS A 415 -1.79 11.60 -14.38
C LYS A 415 -0.52 11.42 -15.20
N LEU A 416 0.50 10.76 -14.64
CA LEU A 416 1.77 10.51 -15.34
C LEU A 416 1.58 9.52 -16.49
N ILE A 417 0.84 8.42 -16.28
CA ILE A 417 0.55 7.45 -17.34
C ILE A 417 -0.14 8.17 -18.51
N ASN A 418 -1.21 8.90 -18.23
CA ASN A 418 -1.96 9.62 -19.26
C ASN A 418 -1.11 10.70 -19.96
N LYS A 419 -0.18 11.34 -19.25
CA LYS A 419 0.78 12.25 -19.84
C LYS A 419 1.65 11.52 -20.88
N TYR A 420 2.27 10.40 -20.51
CA TYR A 420 3.12 9.64 -21.44
C TYR A 420 2.32 9.02 -22.58
N LEU A 421 1.09 8.56 -22.33
CA LEU A 421 0.22 8.07 -23.39
C LEU A 421 -0.09 9.18 -24.42
N SER A 422 -0.33 10.39 -23.97
CA SER A 422 -0.53 11.52 -24.87
C SER A 422 0.73 11.90 -25.66
N GLU A 423 1.92 11.71 -25.07
CA GLU A 423 3.21 11.89 -25.76
C GLU A 423 3.45 10.84 -26.86
N PHE A 424 2.82 9.65 -26.73
CA PHE A 424 2.78 8.59 -27.77
C PHE A 424 1.61 8.70 -28.74
N ASP A 425 0.89 9.80 -28.75
CA ASP A 425 -0.31 10.03 -29.56
C ASP A 425 -1.40 8.96 -29.33
N LEU A 426 -1.46 8.40 -28.12
CA LEU A 426 -2.49 7.46 -27.69
C LEU A 426 -3.45 8.15 -26.72
N PHE A 427 -4.56 8.64 -27.26
CA PHE A 427 -5.54 9.45 -26.53
C PHE A 427 -6.61 8.57 -25.88
N VAL A 428 -6.23 7.89 -24.83
CA VAL A 428 -7.11 7.14 -23.93
C VAL A 428 -6.99 7.71 -22.53
N GLU A 429 -8.02 7.52 -21.72
CA GLU A 429 -7.99 7.80 -20.30
C GLU A 429 -7.69 6.51 -19.56
N PHE A 430 -6.46 6.34 -19.11
CA PHE A 430 -6.01 5.20 -18.36
C PHE A 430 -6.07 5.51 -16.87
N ASN A 431 -6.80 4.70 -16.13
CA ASN A 431 -6.93 4.82 -14.69
C ASN A 431 -6.63 3.48 -14.02
N LEU A 432 -5.79 3.49 -13.00
CA LEU A 432 -5.62 2.40 -12.05
C LEU A 432 -6.48 2.69 -10.82
N ASP A 433 -7.19 1.67 -10.36
CA ASP A 433 -7.93 1.71 -9.10
C ASP A 433 -7.01 1.39 -7.88
N GLU A 434 -7.59 1.37 -6.69
CA GLU A 434 -6.89 1.07 -5.43
C GLU A 434 -6.36 -0.38 -5.36
N GLN A 435 -6.87 -1.28 -6.18
CA GLN A 435 -6.46 -2.66 -6.33
C GLN A 435 -5.47 -2.85 -7.49
N PHE A 436 -5.11 -1.75 -8.18
CA PHE A 436 -4.30 -1.74 -9.40
C PHE A 436 -4.92 -2.49 -10.57
N ASN A 437 -6.25 -2.54 -10.65
CA ASN A 437 -6.93 -2.93 -11.86
C ASN A 437 -7.03 -1.71 -12.77
N GLU A 438 -6.92 -1.96 -14.07
CA GLU A 438 -7.02 -0.90 -15.06
C GLU A 438 -8.48 -0.66 -15.45
N VAL A 439 -8.79 0.61 -15.64
CA VAL A 439 -9.98 1.06 -16.35
C VAL A 439 -9.52 2.02 -17.44
N ILE A 440 -9.64 1.62 -18.69
CA ILE A 440 -9.20 2.40 -19.84
C ILE A 440 -10.43 2.85 -20.60
N LYS A 441 -10.56 4.16 -20.81
CA LYS A 441 -11.71 4.75 -21.53
C LYS A 441 -11.24 5.46 -22.78
N SER A 442 -11.95 5.25 -23.87
CA SER A 442 -11.76 6.03 -25.08
C SER A 442 -12.50 7.37 -25.00
N ARG A 443 -12.26 8.25 -25.98
CA ARG A 443 -12.96 9.52 -26.12
C ARG A 443 -14.49 9.36 -26.23
N TYR A 444 -14.97 8.21 -26.67
CA TYR A 444 -16.39 7.88 -26.85
C TYR A 444 -16.99 7.16 -25.65
N ARG A 445 -16.25 7.06 -24.51
CA ARG A 445 -16.65 6.43 -23.23
C ARG A 445 -16.74 4.91 -23.25
N ASP A 446 -16.27 4.25 -24.31
CA ASP A 446 -16.16 2.79 -24.28
C ASP A 446 -15.05 2.39 -23.31
N GLU A 447 -15.34 1.39 -22.47
CA GLU A 447 -14.37 0.83 -21.53
C GLU A 447 -13.66 -0.35 -22.20
N PHE A 448 -12.34 -0.31 -22.13
CA PHE A 448 -11.46 -1.34 -22.66
C PHE A 448 -10.63 -1.95 -21.54
N SER A 449 -10.25 -3.19 -21.72
CA SER A 449 -9.18 -3.80 -20.93
C SER A 449 -7.86 -3.71 -21.70
N TYR A 450 -6.73 -3.80 -21.01
CA TYR A 450 -5.41 -3.86 -21.64
C TYR A 450 -5.34 -4.93 -22.76
N ALA A 451 -6.02 -6.06 -22.56
CA ALA A 451 -6.05 -7.16 -23.53
C ALA A 451 -6.68 -6.77 -24.89
N SER A 452 -7.55 -5.77 -24.91
CA SER A 452 -8.30 -5.35 -26.11
C SER A 452 -7.48 -4.51 -27.08
N PHE A 453 -6.30 -4.03 -26.67
CA PHE A 453 -5.45 -3.19 -27.50
C PHE A 453 -4.59 -4.02 -28.45
N SER A 454 -4.23 -3.41 -29.59
CA SER A 454 -3.25 -3.96 -30.52
C SER A 454 -1.86 -4.06 -29.84
N GLU A 455 -0.98 -4.90 -30.38
CA GLU A 455 0.36 -5.07 -29.79
C GLU A 455 1.17 -3.75 -29.78
N GLY A 456 1.01 -2.89 -30.78
CA GLY A 456 1.64 -1.57 -30.81
C GLY A 456 1.11 -0.63 -29.72
N GLU A 457 -0.20 -0.61 -29.51
CA GLU A 457 -0.82 0.17 -28.42
C GLU A 457 -0.47 -0.37 -27.05
N LYS A 458 -0.46 -1.71 -26.86
CA LYS A 458 0.05 -2.34 -25.62
C LYS A 458 1.47 -1.91 -25.32
N GLN A 459 2.32 -1.88 -26.32
CA GLN A 459 3.70 -1.44 -26.15
C GLN A 459 3.81 0.04 -25.73
N LYS A 460 2.96 0.92 -26.27
CA LYS A 460 2.88 2.32 -25.83
C LYS A 460 2.43 2.42 -24.37
N ILE A 461 1.44 1.60 -23.97
CA ILE A 461 0.96 1.54 -22.58
C ILE A 461 2.08 1.05 -21.66
N ASP A 462 2.79 -0.02 -22.03
CA ASP A 462 3.88 -0.57 -21.23
C ASP A 462 5.05 0.42 -21.07
N LEU A 463 5.38 1.16 -22.13
CA LEU A 463 6.36 2.24 -22.08
C LEU A 463 5.90 3.39 -21.18
N ALA A 464 4.65 3.81 -21.30
CA ALA A 464 4.08 4.86 -20.46
C ALA A 464 4.09 4.47 -18.98
N ILE A 465 3.78 3.21 -18.68
CA ILE A 465 3.85 2.64 -17.33
C ILE A 465 5.30 2.60 -16.84
N LEU A 466 6.26 2.11 -17.63
CA LEU A 466 7.68 2.07 -17.27
C LEU A 466 8.20 3.48 -16.93
N PHE A 467 7.93 4.47 -17.78
CA PHE A 467 8.35 5.85 -17.52
C PHE A 467 7.67 6.45 -16.30
N THR A 468 6.41 6.09 -16.07
CA THR A 468 5.69 6.49 -14.85
C THR A 468 6.34 5.92 -13.61
N TRP A 469 6.70 4.63 -13.59
CA TRP A 469 7.38 4.02 -12.45
C TRP A 469 8.73 4.67 -12.18
N ARG A 470 9.50 4.99 -13.21
CA ARG A 470 10.75 5.74 -13.06
C ARG A 470 10.52 7.14 -12.47
N ALA A 471 9.51 7.85 -12.96
CA ALA A 471 9.18 9.18 -12.45
C ALA A 471 8.73 9.13 -10.99
N VAL A 472 7.90 8.16 -10.62
CA VAL A 472 7.46 7.94 -9.23
C VAL A 472 8.63 7.57 -8.32
N ALA A 473 9.50 6.64 -8.75
CA ALA A 473 10.70 6.26 -8.01
C ALA A 473 11.64 7.47 -7.78
N LYS A 474 11.81 8.32 -8.78
CA LYS A 474 12.59 9.57 -8.66
C LYS A 474 11.97 10.57 -7.69
N LEU A 475 10.64 10.73 -7.71
CA LEU A 475 9.92 11.61 -6.78
C LEU A 475 10.10 11.20 -5.32
N ARG A 476 10.23 9.92 -5.05
CA ARG A 476 10.42 9.38 -3.69
C ARG A 476 11.88 9.33 -3.25
N ASN A 477 12.83 9.56 -4.15
CA ASN A 477 14.26 9.29 -3.92
C ASN A 477 14.55 7.84 -3.44
N SER A 478 13.59 6.94 -3.63
CA SER A 478 13.69 5.57 -3.11
C SER A 478 14.52 4.67 -4.01
N LEU A 479 14.44 4.87 -5.32
CA LEU A 479 15.03 4.00 -6.35
C LEU A 479 15.50 4.81 -7.56
N SER A 480 16.26 5.87 -7.36
CA SER A 480 16.80 6.63 -8.49
C SER A 480 17.98 5.89 -9.13
N THR A 481 17.68 4.84 -9.89
CA THR A 481 18.69 4.27 -10.79
C THR A 481 18.83 5.15 -12.01
N ASN A 482 20.07 5.48 -12.34
CA ASN A 482 20.39 6.21 -13.55
C ASN A 482 20.49 5.31 -14.80
N LEU A 483 19.97 4.09 -14.75
CA LEU A 483 20.03 3.10 -15.83
C LEU A 483 18.64 2.83 -16.40
N LEU A 484 18.52 2.81 -17.72
CA LEU A 484 17.35 2.36 -18.48
C LEU A 484 17.82 1.51 -19.66
N ILE A 485 17.23 0.33 -19.82
CA ILE A 485 17.58 -0.59 -20.90
C ILE A 485 16.31 -0.99 -21.64
N LEU A 486 16.30 -0.76 -22.95
CA LEU A 486 15.23 -1.12 -23.85
C LEU A 486 15.74 -2.19 -24.81
N ASP A 487 15.24 -3.43 -24.66
CA ASP A 487 15.69 -4.57 -25.47
C ASP A 487 14.67 -4.88 -26.58
N GLU A 488 15.06 -4.66 -27.82
CA GLU A 488 14.28 -4.89 -29.04
C GLU A 488 12.95 -4.11 -29.12
N VAL A 489 12.79 -3.05 -28.31
CA VAL A 489 11.56 -2.25 -28.27
C VAL A 489 11.29 -1.55 -29.59
N PHE A 490 12.33 -1.06 -30.25
CA PHE A 490 12.24 -0.44 -31.58
C PHE A 490 12.03 -1.44 -32.70
N ASP A 491 12.32 -2.71 -32.47
CA ASP A 491 12.29 -3.77 -33.47
C ASP A 491 10.91 -4.44 -33.56
N SER A 492 10.06 -4.21 -32.57
CA SER A 492 8.74 -4.80 -32.45
C SER A 492 7.62 -3.95 -33.11
N SER A 493 6.49 -3.81 -32.48
CA SER A 493 5.23 -3.30 -33.06
C SER A 493 5.10 -1.78 -33.10
N LEU A 494 6.17 -1.01 -32.80
CA LEU A 494 6.11 0.46 -32.89
C LEU A 494 6.16 0.92 -34.35
N ASP A 495 5.21 1.77 -34.71
CA ASP A 495 5.22 2.50 -35.97
C ASP A 495 6.29 3.60 -36.02
N GLY A 496 6.53 4.17 -37.20
CA GLY A 496 7.58 5.17 -37.39
C GLY A 496 7.41 6.41 -36.52
N ASN A 497 6.18 6.90 -36.39
CA ASN A 497 5.86 8.09 -35.60
C ASN A 497 6.09 7.82 -34.11
N SER A 498 5.59 6.69 -33.61
CA SER A 498 5.78 6.28 -32.21
C SER A 498 7.24 6.03 -31.85
N ALA A 499 8.04 5.54 -32.79
CA ALA A 499 9.47 5.40 -32.61
C ALA A 499 10.18 6.77 -32.48
N GLU A 500 9.75 7.78 -33.23
CA GLU A 500 10.26 9.15 -33.11
C GLU A 500 9.86 9.80 -31.77
N ASP A 501 8.61 9.60 -31.34
CA ASP A 501 8.16 10.10 -30.05
C ASP A 501 8.88 9.42 -28.88
N LEU A 502 9.11 8.12 -28.97
CA LEU A 502 9.96 7.41 -28.02
C LEU A 502 11.37 8.00 -27.97
N LEU A 503 11.98 8.28 -29.12
CA LEU A 503 13.32 8.90 -29.17
C LEU A 503 13.34 10.27 -28.46
N LYS A 504 12.32 11.11 -28.66
CA LYS A 504 12.19 12.40 -27.95
C LYS A 504 12.11 12.21 -26.42
N ILE A 505 11.32 11.25 -25.97
CA ILE A 505 11.20 10.91 -24.55
C ILE A 505 12.55 10.43 -24.01
N LEU A 506 13.23 9.53 -24.73
CA LEU A 506 14.53 9.01 -24.32
C LEU A 506 15.61 10.09 -24.25
N GLN A 507 15.63 11.04 -25.15
CA GLN A 507 16.52 12.20 -25.12
C GLN A 507 16.29 13.08 -23.88
N ASN A 508 15.03 13.20 -23.42
CA ASN A 508 14.72 13.90 -22.19
C ASN A 508 15.21 13.13 -20.96
N ILE A 509 15.05 11.81 -20.95
CA ILE A 509 15.46 10.93 -19.84
C ILE A 509 16.98 10.83 -19.79
N SER A 510 17.68 10.82 -20.93
CA SER A 510 19.13 10.65 -21.01
C SER A 510 19.93 11.81 -20.39
N ARG A 511 19.31 12.95 -20.13
CA ARG A 511 19.97 14.06 -19.43
C ARG A 511 20.45 13.69 -18.02
N ASP A 512 19.71 12.80 -17.35
CA ASP A 512 19.98 12.37 -15.97
C ASP A 512 20.22 10.86 -15.85
N SER A 513 20.15 10.12 -16.95
CA SER A 513 20.21 8.66 -16.94
C SER A 513 20.99 8.10 -18.13
N ASN A 514 21.57 6.94 -17.93
CA ASN A 514 22.18 6.15 -18.99
C ASN A 514 21.09 5.30 -19.67
N VAL A 515 20.81 5.59 -20.92
CA VAL A 515 19.80 4.89 -21.70
C VAL A 515 20.48 3.97 -22.70
N PHE A 516 20.26 2.66 -22.55
CA PHE A 516 20.74 1.65 -23.48
C PHE A 516 19.58 1.13 -24.31
N VAL A 517 19.73 1.15 -25.61
CA VAL A 517 18.78 0.58 -26.54
C VAL A 517 19.44 -0.55 -27.30
N ILE A 518 18.89 -1.74 -27.18
CA ILE A 518 19.31 -2.91 -27.94
C ILE A 518 18.39 -3.04 -29.15
N SER A 519 18.94 -2.99 -30.36
CA SER A 519 18.20 -3.11 -31.59
C SER A 519 19.03 -3.78 -32.69
N HIS A 520 18.35 -4.31 -33.68
CA HIS A 520 18.98 -4.80 -34.90
C HIS A 520 18.73 -3.88 -36.11
N ARG A 521 18.04 -2.73 -35.90
CA ARG A 521 17.77 -1.74 -36.95
C ARG A 521 18.98 -0.83 -37.18
N ASP A 522 19.58 -0.93 -38.34
CA ASP A 522 20.72 -0.05 -38.72
C ASP A 522 20.29 1.42 -38.89
N THR A 523 19.01 1.69 -39.12
CA THR A 523 18.45 3.06 -39.28
C THR A 523 18.51 3.90 -38.02
N LEU A 524 18.81 3.32 -36.88
CA LEU A 524 18.87 4.02 -35.59
C LEU A 524 20.26 4.58 -35.27
N HIS A 525 21.30 4.24 -36.01
CA HIS A 525 22.71 4.64 -35.71
C HIS A 525 22.85 6.14 -35.50
N ASP A 526 22.31 6.94 -36.41
CA ASP A 526 22.45 8.40 -36.39
C ASP A 526 21.57 9.11 -35.34
N LYS A 527 20.76 8.35 -34.59
CA LYS A 527 19.82 8.88 -33.59
C LYS A 527 20.37 8.80 -32.17
N PHE A 528 21.50 8.11 -31.95
CA PHE A 528 22.10 7.87 -30.65
C PHE A 528 23.50 8.47 -30.53
N GLU A 529 23.83 8.94 -29.32
CA GLU A 529 25.14 9.56 -29.05
C GLU A 529 26.31 8.56 -29.13
N ASN A 530 26.04 7.33 -28.66
CA ASN A 530 27.04 6.26 -28.65
C ASN A 530 26.46 5.01 -29.32
N VAL A 531 27.32 4.26 -29.98
CA VAL A 531 26.97 2.99 -30.62
C VAL A 531 27.98 1.91 -30.20
N ILE A 532 27.48 0.81 -29.65
CA ILE A 532 28.29 -0.37 -29.31
C ILE A 532 27.87 -1.51 -30.24
N LYS A 533 28.81 -1.96 -31.06
CA LYS A 533 28.55 -3.05 -32.01
C LYS A 533 29.05 -4.38 -31.46
N PHE A 534 28.13 -5.35 -31.35
CA PHE A 534 28.46 -6.74 -31.02
C PHE A 534 28.71 -7.56 -32.28
N VAL A 535 29.79 -8.30 -32.29
CA VAL A 535 30.12 -9.24 -33.36
C VAL A 535 30.39 -10.61 -32.77
N LYS A 536 30.07 -11.64 -33.54
CA LYS A 536 30.35 -13.03 -33.18
C LYS A 536 31.55 -13.55 -33.99
N THR A 537 32.68 -13.79 -33.33
CA THR A 537 33.89 -14.30 -33.95
C THR A 537 34.20 -15.68 -33.36
N LYS A 538 34.25 -16.72 -34.17
CA LYS A 538 34.55 -18.11 -33.76
C LYS A 538 33.70 -18.56 -32.56
N SER A 539 32.36 -18.28 -32.61
CA SER A 539 31.37 -18.59 -31.57
C SER A 539 31.49 -17.81 -30.25
N PHE A 540 32.35 -16.79 -30.18
CA PHE A 540 32.47 -15.89 -29.04
C PHE A 540 31.92 -14.52 -29.41
N SER A 541 31.09 -13.95 -28.53
CA SER A 541 30.61 -12.56 -28.66
C SER A 541 31.71 -11.58 -28.22
N ARG A 542 31.94 -10.55 -29.01
CA ARG A 542 32.90 -9.46 -28.70
C ARG A 542 32.28 -8.12 -29.07
N ILE A 543 32.75 -7.08 -28.43
CA ILE A 543 32.50 -5.71 -28.87
C ILE A 543 33.43 -5.46 -30.05
N ALA A 544 32.87 -4.96 -31.17
CA ALA A 544 33.71 -4.52 -32.31
C ALA A 544 34.44 -3.23 -31.90
N GLU A 545 35.73 -3.17 -32.26
CA GLU A 545 36.55 -1.98 -32.09
C GLU A 545 36.12 -0.85 -33.03
#